data_0272be8539230d69724eeca738264961
#
_entry.id   0272be8539230d69724eeca738264961
#
_cell.length_a   1.000
_cell.length_b   1.000
_cell.length_c   1.000
_cell.angle_alpha   90.00
_cell.angle_beta   90.00
_cell.angle_gamma   90.00
#
_symmetry.space_group_name_H-M   'P 1'
#
loop_
_entity.id
_entity.type
_entity.pdbx_description
1 polymer ?
#
loop_
_entity_poly.entity_id
_entity_poly.type
_entity_poly.pdbx_seq_one_letter_code
_entity_poly.pdbx_strand_id
1 'polypeptide(L)'
;MNFGNLSFSQPWMGLLALAPVLLWMWKRLWKQPPGAILFSDLRLVKTRRTLRLRTLWLPSAISCLAWALMSVALMGPRLGHEETKITTEGVAIAMVMDVSSSMEKNDMVVDNRRLTRYEMVQRLFRKFIQGDESIQLEGRSNDMISLVLFGGWVDDISPLTHDHTFLLDLMDDSIEGIRKDVANAQKLQQKGDRNALQRVLDSKPIWQQTAVYEGVALGSDLLKKAEDGIDDAEAAERSSFNIKSKVLIVLTDGDDNASSITAEEAVEVAKEFGVKIYTIAVHGDEVRSDLAGLFRAGSNDKDDSGLEMMAEETGGRFYKANNPETLGRVLSDIDALERTNFSREVTMDYAPWHVPWLLGALLSFALGLILSHTYYRVLP
;
A
#
# COMPACT_ATOMS: atom_id res chain seq x y z
N MET A 1 4.15 -10.28 -29.54
CA MET A 1 3.28 -11.38 -30.05
C MET A 1 3.07 -12.30 -28.87
N ASN A 2 1.86 -12.42 -28.37
CA ASN A 2 1.52 -13.25 -27.22
C ASN A 2 0.82 -14.51 -27.70
N PHE A 3 1.38 -15.66 -27.40
CA PHE A 3 0.73 -16.96 -27.58
C PHE A 3 0.46 -17.55 -26.19
N GLY A 4 -0.69 -17.23 -25.60
CA GLY A 4 -0.97 -17.61 -24.23
C GLY A 4 0.05 -16.98 -23.25
N ASN A 5 0.70 -17.79 -22.41
CA ASN A 5 1.70 -17.33 -21.42
C ASN A 5 3.10 -17.10 -22.04
N LEU A 6 3.26 -17.23 -23.36
CA LEU A 6 4.55 -17.08 -24.05
C LEU A 6 4.58 -15.75 -24.80
N SER A 7 5.46 -14.86 -24.43
CA SER A 7 5.72 -13.58 -25.11
C SER A 7 7.13 -13.54 -25.69
N PHE A 8 7.30 -12.82 -26.79
CA PHE A 8 8.59 -12.64 -27.44
C PHE A 8 9.03 -11.18 -27.36
N SER A 9 10.24 -10.92 -26.86
CA SER A 9 10.74 -9.55 -26.72
C SER A 9 11.09 -8.91 -28.06
N GLN A 10 11.64 -9.70 -29.00
CA GLN A 10 12.10 -9.23 -30.31
C GLN A 10 11.64 -10.15 -31.43
N PRO A 11 10.33 -10.18 -31.79
CA PRO A 11 9.77 -11.14 -32.76
C PRO A 11 10.38 -11.01 -34.16
N TRP A 12 10.89 -9.84 -34.54
CA TRP A 12 11.53 -9.61 -35.84
C TRP A 12 12.83 -10.42 -36.03
N MET A 13 13.50 -10.83 -34.95
CA MET A 13 14.69 -11.70 -35.01
C MET A 13 14.38 -13.10 -35.58
N GLY A 14 13.12 -13.52 -35.56
CA GLY A 14 12.67 -14.75 -36.20
C GLY A 14 12.94 -14.79 -37.73
N LEU A 15 13.05 -13.63 -38.37
CA LEU A 15 13.44 -13.54 -39.78
C LEU A 15 14.83 -14.12 -40.07
N LEU A 16 15.72 -14.17 -39.07
CA LEU A 16 17.05 -14.79 -39.20
C LEU A 16 16.96 -16.30 -39.50
N ALA A 17 15.85 -16.96 -39.15
CA ALA A 17 15.61 -18.36 -39.52
C ALA A 17 15.60 -18.59 -41.04
N LEU A 18 15.33 -17.56 -41.83
CA LEU A 18 15.33 -17.62 -43.29
C LEU A 18 16.74 -17.55 -43.91
N ALA A 19 17.76 -17.13 -43.14
CA ALA A 19 19.12 -16.93 -43.63
C ALA A 19 19.73 -18.20 -44.31
N PRO A 20 19.61 -19.42 -43.74
CA PRO A 20 20.11 -20.62 -44.41
C PRO A 20 19.46 -20.89 -45.77
N VAL A 21 18.15 -20.60 -45.88
CA VAL A 21 17.39 -20.76 -47.11
C VAL A 21 17.84 -19.75 -48.17
N LEU A 22 18.04 -18.49 -47.75
CA LEU A 22 18.55 -17.45 -48.64
C LEU A 22 19.97 -17.74 -49.11
N LEU A 23 20.85 -18.22 -48.23
CA LEU A 23 22.21 -18.65 -48.58
C LEU A 23 22.22 -19.86 -49.50
N TRP A 24 21.32 -20.83 -49.30
CA TRP A 24 21.15 -21.98 -50.20
C TRP A 24 20.67 -21.53 -51.58
N MET A 25 19.70 -20.63 -51.63
CA MET A 25 19.15 -20.07 -52.86
C MET A 25 20.23 -19.29 -53.63
N TRP A 26 21.01 -18.45 -52.91
CA TRP A 26 22.15 -17.73 -53.48
C TRP A 26 23.18 -18.70 -54.08
N LYS A 27 23.64 -19.68 -53.31
CA LYS A 27 24.58 -20.71 -53.82
C LYS A 27 24.05 -21.44 -55.02
N ARG A 28 22.74 -21.66 -55.13
CA ARG A 28 22.11 -22.32 -56.30
C ARG A 28 22.05 -21.41 -57.52
N LEU A 29 21.85 -20.12 -57.35
CA LEU A 29 21.82 -19.11 -58.42
C LEU A 29 23.26 -18.83 -58.94
N TRP A 30 24.25 -18.84 -58.08
CA TRP A 30 25.64 -18.55 -58.41
C TRP A 30 26.50 -19.81 -58.47
N LYS A 31 25.93 -20.95 -58.82
CA LYS A 31 26.68 -22.19 -59.05
C LYS A 31 27.69 -21.98 -60.19
N GLN A 32 28.98 -21.90 -59.82
CA GLN A 32 30.04 -22.22 -60.75
C GLN A 32 29.95 -23.71 -61.08
N PRO A 33 30.08 -24.12 -62.33
CA PRO A 33 30.03 -25.53 -62.69
C PRO A 33 31.13 -26.26 -61.90
N PRO A 34 30.80 -27.39 -61.23
CA PRO A 34 31.83 -28.16 -60.54
C PRO A 34 32.90 -28.58 -61.56
N GLY A 35 34.17 -28.46 -61.21
CA GLY A 35 35.26 -28.90 -62.04
C GLY A 35 35.01 -30.34 -62.51
N ALA A 36 34.85 -30.54 -63.79
CA ALA A 36 34.62 -31.84 -64.36
C ALA A 36 35.95 -32.56 -64.54
N ILE A 37 36.13 -33.67 -63.82
CA ILE A 37 37.22 -34.61 -64.10
C ILE A 37 36.72 -35.49 -65.24
N LEU A 38 37.38 -35.40 -66.38
CA LEU A 38 37.06 -36.23 -67.52
C LEU A 38 37.52 -37.67 -67.24
N PHE A 39 36.59 -38.57 -66.99
CA PHE A 39 36.84 -40.00 -66.93
C PHE A 39 36.50 -40.64 -68.25
N SER A 40 37.41 -41.40 -68.78
CA SER A 40 37.26 -42.03 -70.11
C SER A 40 36.25 -43.21 -70.17
N ASP A 41 35.92 -43.80 -68.99
CA ASP A 41 34.90 -44.87 -68.95
C ASP A 41 34.15 -44.89 -67.62
N LEU A 42 32.91 -44.45 -67.62
CA LEU A 42 32.01 -44.46 -66.47
C LEU A 42 31.49 -45.85 -66.08
N ARG A 43 31.71 -46.91 -66.95
CA ARG A 43 31.25 -48.25 -66.59
C ARG A 43 32.09 -48.94 -65.51
N LEU A 44 33.25 -48.45 -65.23
CA LEU A 44 34.13 -48.95 -64.18
C LEU A 44 33.71 -48.49 -62.79
N VAL A 45 32.92 -47.42 -62.65
CA VAL A 45 32.47 -46.89 -61.38
C VAL A 45 31.14 -47.50 -60.98
N LYS A 46 31.19 -48.69 -60.35
CA LYS A 46 29.97 -49.29 -59.70
C LYS A 46 29.64 -48.49 -58.44
N THR A 47 28.80 -47.51 -58.56
CA THR A 47 28.23 -46.79 -57.40
C THR A 47 27.19 -47.64 -56.68
N ARG A 48 27.60 -48.34 -55.62
CA ARG A 48 26.64 -48.88 -54.65
C ARG A 48 26.05 -47.76 -53.83
N ARG A 49 24.75 -47.59 -53.81
CA ARG A 49 24.02 -46.67 -52.95
C ARG A 49 24.18 -47.14 -51.50
N THR A 50 25.19 -46.69 -50.81
CA THR A 50 25.39 -46.93 -49.35
C THR A 50 24.49 -46.07 -48.54
N LEU A 51 24.14 -46.50 -47.33
CA LEU A 51 23.34 -45.68 -46.36
C LEU A 51 23.98 -44.29 -46.14
N ARG A 52 25.32 -44.23 -46.14
CA ARG A 52 26.06 -42.96 -46.03
C ARG A 52 25.75 -41.99 -47.16
N LEU A 53 25.66 -42.45 -48.41
CA LEU A 53 25.28 -41.61 -49.56
C LEU A 53 23.84 -41.12 -49.46
N ARG A 54 22.92 -41.96 -48.95
CA ARG A 54 21.53 -41.61 -48.77
C ARG A 54 21.29 -40.56 -47.68
N THR A 55 22.17 -40.51 -46.69
CA THR A 55 22.04 -39.60 -45.52
C THR A 55 23.00 -38.40 -45.56
N LEU A 56 23.66 -38.12 -46.70
CA LEU A 56 24.59 -36.96 -46.86
C LEU A 56 23.94 -35.59 -46.57
N TRP A 57 22.65 -35.50 -46.66
CA TRP A 57 21.88 -34.27 -46.34
C TRP A 57 21.74 -34.03 -44.79
N LEU A 58 21.97 -35.06 -43.96
CA LEU A 58 21.72 -35.04 -42.51
C LEU A 58 22.57 -33.98 -41.78
N PRO A 59 23.89 -33.81 -41.98
CA PRO A 59 24.67 -32.76 -41.33
C PRO A 59 24.14 -31.37 -41.68
N SER A 60 23.74 -31.14 -42.91
CA SER A 60 23.18 -29.85 -43.34
C SER A 60 21.80 -29.59 -42.71
N ALA A 61 20.95 -30.61 -42.56
CA ALA A 61 19.68 -30.51 -41.89
C ALA A 61 19.85 -30.19 -40.42
N ILE A 62 20.80 -30.85 -39.72
CA ILE A 62 21.11 -30.58 -38.31
C ILE A 62 21.64 -29.14 -38.14
N SER A 63 22.47 -28.66 -39.06
CA SER A 63 22.96 -27.27 -39.04
C SER A 63 21.84 -26.27 -39.26
N CYS A 64 20.89 -26.57 -40.16
CA CYS A 64 19.68 -25.72 -40.31
C CYS A 64 18.81 -25.72 -39.06
N LEU A 65 18.65 -26.87 -38.41
CA LEU A 65 17.92 -26.96 -37.13
C LEU A 65 18.60 -26.13 -36.03
N ALA A 66 19.93 -26.22 -35.91
CA ALA A 66 20.68 -25.42 -34.98
C ALA A 66 20.48 -23.91 -35.20
N TRP A 67 20.46 -23.49 -36.46
CA TRP A 67 20.20 -22.11 -36.86
C TRP A 67 18.77 -21.67 -36.52
N ALA A 68 17.79 -22.53 -36.75
CA ALA A 68 16.40 -22.24 -36.39
C ALA A 68 16.22 -22.10 -34.87
N LEU A 69 16.82 -23.00 -34.07
CA LEU A 69 16.80 -22.93 -32.62
C LEU A 69 17.49 -21.66 -32.09
N MET A 70 18.60 -21.28 -32.72
CA MET A 70 19.30 -20.02 -32.41
C MET A 70 18.43 -18.81 -32.69
N SER A 71 17.71 -18.82 -33.82
CA SER A 71 16.80 -17.72 -34.16
C SER A 71 15.65 -17.60 -33.14
N VAL A 72 15.09 -18.72 -32.68
CA VAL A 72 14.07 -18.75 -31.63
C VAL A 72 14.64 -18.20 -30.30
N ALA A 73 15.89 -18.59 -29.95
CA ALA A 73 16.54 -18.08 -28.75
C ALA A 73 16.74 -16.55 -28.80
N LEU A 74 17.12 -16.02 -30.00
CA LEU A 74 17.31 -14.59 -30.22
C LEU A 74 15.98 -13.80 -30.20
N MET A 75 14.85 -14.43 -30.51
CA MET A 75 13.53 -13.80 -30.33
C MET A 75 13.25 -13.47 -28.86
N GLY A 76 14.04 -13.99 -27.92
CA GLY A 76 13.87 -13.76 -26.49
C GLY A 76 12.53 -14.26 -25.97
N PRO A 77 12.24 -15.57 -26.03
CA PRO A 77 11.02 -16.11 -25.45
C PRO A 77 11.01 -15.86 -23.94
N ARG A 78 9.87 -15.38 -23.45
CA ARG A 78 9.63 -15.07 -22.04
C ARG A 78 8.37 -15.79 -21.60
N LEU A 79 8.44 -16.46 -20.47
CA LEU A 79 7.25 -17.02 -19.82
C LEU A 79 6.70 -15.97 -18.86
N GLY A 80 5.47 -15.54 -19.11
CA GLY A 80 4.75 -14.70 -18.17
C GLY A 80 4.34 -15.56 -16.97
N HIS A 81 4.88 -15.27 -15.81
CA HIS A 81 4.30 -15.65 -14.55
C HIS A 81 3.41 -14.49 -14.14
N GLU A 82 2.13 -14.74 -13.95
CA GLU A 82 1.25 -13.80 -13.28
C GLU A 82 1.63 -13.79 -11.80
N GLU A 83 2.73 -13.14 -11.45
CA GLU A 83 2.88 -12.63 -10.11
C GLU A 83 2.06 -11.34 -10.06
N THR A 84 0.83 -11.48 -9.65
CA THR A 84 0.00 -10.33 -9.33
C THR A 84 0.61 -9.70 -8.07
N LYS A 85 1.59 -8.83 -8.24
CA LYS A 85 1.93 -7.88 -7.17
C LYS A 85 0.73 -6.96 -7.05
N ILE A 86 -0.17 -7.28 -6.14
CA ILE A 86 -1.25 -6.37 -5.75
C ILE A 86 -0.57 -5.31 -4.91
N THR A 87 -0.13 -4.23 -5.52
CA THR A 87 0.26 -3.05 -4.76
C THR A 87 -1.03 -2.42 -4.27
N THR A 88 -1.31 -2.59 -3.00
CA THR A 88 -2.45 -1.94 -2.36
C THR A 88 -2.01 -0.53 -2.01
N GLU A 89 -2.55 0.46 -2.69
CA GLU A 89 -2.41 1.85 -2.28
C GLU A 89 -3.48 2.15 -1.24
N GLY A 90 -3.11 2.80 -0.15
CA GLY A 90 -4.04 3.17 0.90
C GLY A 90 -3.63 4.47 1.58
N VAL A 91 -4.50 4.94 2.44
CA VAL A 91 -4.28 6.10 3.28
C VAL A 91 -3.76 5.64 4.65
N ALA A 92 -2.75 6.33 5.15
CA ALA A 92 -2.33 6.16 6.54
C ALA A 92 -3.06 7.19 7.40
N ILE A 93 -3.85 6.73 8.36
CA ILE A 93 -4.70 7.57 9.19
C ILE A 93 -4.27 7.46 10.65
N ALA A 94 -3.90 8.58 11.27
CA ALA A 94 -3.74 8.65 12.71
C ALA A 94 -5.00 9.27 13.33
N MET A 95 -5.70 8.50 14.16
CA MET A 95 -6.84 8.97 14.93
C MET A 95 -6.36 9.43 16.31
N VAL A 96 -6.51 10.71 16.60
CA VAL A 96 -6.08 11.36 17.84
C VAL A 96 -7.33 11.77 18.61
N MET A 97 -7.64 11.05 19.69
CA MET A 97 -8.90 11.17 20.42
C MET A 97 -8.69 11.73 21.82
N ASP A 98 -9.48 12.72 22.16
CA ASP A 98 -9.55 13.30 23.48
C ASP A 98 -10.26 12.37 24.47
N VAL A 99 -9.59 12.11 25.59
CA VAL A 99 -10.11 11.31 26.71
C VAL A 99 -10.16 12.12 28.00
N SER A 100 -10.14 13.44 27.92
CA SER A 100 -10.30 14.33 29.05
C SER A 100 -11.69 14.22 29.74
N SER A 101 -11.81 14.70 30.95
CA SER A 101 -13.05 14.61 31.74
C SER A 101 -14.25 15.36 31.12
N SER A 102 -13.98 16.34 30.26
CA SER A 102 -15.03 17.05 29.51
C SER A 102 -15.78 16.13 28.54
N MET A 103 -15.13 15.09 28.03
CA MET A 103 -15.72 14.07 27.16
C MET A 103 -16.68 13.11 27.87
N GLU A 104 -16.72 13.11 29.21
CA GLU A 104 -17.70 12.33 30.00
C GLU A 104 -19.11 12.98 30.05
N LYS A 105 -19.27 14.19 29.55
CA LYS A 105 -20.57 14.87 29.55
C LYS A 105 -21.60 14.08 28.74
N ASN A 106 -22.78 13.84 29.37
CA ASN A 106 -23.92 13.16 28.76
C ASN A 106 -24.84 14.16 28.02
N ASP A 107 -24.30 14.84 27.04
CA ASP A 107 -25.00 15.91 26.30
C ASP A 107 -25.27 15.55 24.83
N MET A 108 -24.85 14.36 24.39
CA MET A 108 -25.16 13.83 23.07
C MET A 108 -26.46 13.00 23.09
N VAL A 109 -27.37 13.25 22.17
CA VAL A 109 -28.64 12.50 22.05
C VAL A 109 -28.62 11.67 20.79
N VAL A 110 -28.77 10.34 20.94
CA VAL A 110 -28.90 9.38 19.83
C VAL A 110 -30.06 8.47 20.11
N ASP A 111 -30.95 8.30 19.16
CA ASP A 111 -32.14 7.41 19.28
C ASP A 111 -32.87 7.59 20.61
N ASN A 112 -33.09 8.85 21.03
CA ASN A 112 -33.73 9.21 22.29
C ASN A 112 -32.98 8.72 23.56
N ARG A 113 -31.71 8.37 23.45
CA ARG A 113 -30.84 8.03 24.59
C ARG A 113 -29.73 9.07 24.70
N ARG A 114 -29.44 9.45 25.93
CA ARG A 114 -28.29 10.32 26.20
C ARG A 114 -27.04 9.46 26.26
N LEU A 115 -26.02 9.88 25.51
CA LEU A 115 -24.69 9.26 25.46
C LEU A 115 -23.65 10.26 25.92
N THR A 116 -22.55 9.75 26.41
CA THR A 116 -21.33 10.57 26.61
C THR A 116 -20.73 10.91 25.26
N ARG A 117 -19.93 11.99 25.22
CA ARG A 117 -19.14 12.36 24.03
C ARG A 117 -18.21 11.22 23.62
N TYR A 118 -17.57 10.53 24.59
CA TYR A 118 -16.78 9.31 24.32
C TYR A 118 -17.57 8.25 23.57
N GLU A 119 -18.72 7.87 24.12
CA GLU A 119 -19.54 6.81 23.50
C GLU A 119 -19.95 7.18 22.09
N MET A 120 -20.15 8.49 21.84
CA MET A 120 -20.44 8.99 20.52
C MET A 120 -19.24 8.85 19.58
N VAL A 121 -18.08 9.35 19.98
CA VAL A 121 -16.85 9.28 19.18
C VAL A 121 -16.48 7.82 18.92
N GLN A 122 -16.53 6.95 19.92
CA GLN A 122 -16.27 5.52 19.82
C GLN A 122 -17.19 4.81 18.80
N ARG A 123 -18.51 5.10 18.84
CA ARG A 123 -19.47 4.55 17.87
C ARG A 123 -19.16 5.02 16.45
N LEU A 124 -18.85 6.27 16.28
CA LEU A 124 -18.58 6.83 14.96
C LEU A 124 -17.24 6.38 14.39
N PHE A 125 -16.22 6.25 15.23
CA PHE A 125 -14.96 5.68 14.82
C PHE A 125 -15.13 4.23 14.33
N ARG A 126 -15.92 3.42 15.05
CA ARG A 126 -16.28 2.07 14.62
C ARG A 126 -16.98 2.08 13.26
N LYS A 127 -17.95 2.97 13.06
CA LYS A 127 -18.65 3.13 11.78
C LYS A 127 -17.71 3.62 10.66
N PHE A 128 -16.78 4.51 10.98
CA PHE A 128 -15.77 5.00 10.03
C PHE A 128 -14.88 3.87 9.52
N ILE A 129 -14.46 2.97 10.40
CA ILE A 129 -13.63 1.81 10.05
C ILE A 129 -14.43 0.73 9.31
N GLN A 130 -15.57 0.33 9.88
CA GLN A 130 -16.37 -0.80 9.39
C GLN A 130 -17.27 -0.44 8.21
N GLY A 131 -17.58 0.83 8.06
CA GLY A 131 -18.58 1.34 7.13
C GLY A 131 -19.99 1.36 7.74
N ASP A 132 -20.84 2.21 7.20
CA ASP A 132 -22.27 2.30 7.55
C ASP A 132 -23.04 2.84 6.35
N GLU A 133 -23.90 2.02 5.78
CA GLU A 133 -24.73 2.40 4.63
C GLU A 133 -25.67 3.58 4.94
N SER A 134 -26.09 3.72 6.22
CA SER A 134 -27.03 4.78 6.62
C SER A 134 -26.46 6.20 6.50
N ILE A 135 -25.14 6.33 6.58
CA ILE A 135 -24.39 7.60 6.45
C ILE A 135 -23.45 7.61 5.25
N GLN A 136 -23.63 6.65 4.32
CA GLN A 136 -22.84 6.52 3.09
C GLN A 136 -21.33 6.39 3.33
N LEU A 137 -20.93 5.78 4.44
CA LEU A 137 -19.54 5.39 4.71
C LEU A 137 -19.29 3.98 4.18
N GLU A 138 -18.36 3.85 3.23
CA GLU A 138 -17.80 2.56 2.87
C GLU A 138 -16.63 2.27 3.83
N GLY A 139 -16.54 1.08 4.40
CA GLY A 139 -15.47 0.75 5.36
C GLY A 139 -14.05 0.93 4.82
N ARG A 140 -13.09 1.05 5.72
CA ARG A 140 -11.67 1.36 5.46
C ARG A 140 -10.77 0.12 5.42
N SER A 141 -11.20 -0.96 4.77
CA SER A 141 -10.53 -2.27 4.80
C SER A 141 -9.06 -2.27 4.33
N ASN A 142 -8.65 -1.28 3.54
CA ASN A 142 -7.32 -1.22 2.94
C ASN A 142 -6.43 -0.12 3.54
N ASP A 143 -6.95 0.72 4.42
CA ASP A 143 -6.19 1.79 5.04
C ASP A 143 -5.46 1.30 6.29
N MET A 144 -4.33 1.91 6.61
CA MET A 144 -3.64 1.70 7.87
C MET A 144 -4.12 2.74 8.88
N ILE A 145 -4.52 2.30 10.05
CA ILE A 145 -5.05 3.20 11.08
C ILE A 145 -4.26 3.03 12.37
N SER A 146 -3.85 4.14 12.98
CA SER A 146 -3.30 4.20 14.34
C SER A 146 -4.26 4.91 15.27
N LEU A 147 -4.12 4.64 16.58
CA LEU A 147 -4.92 5.25 17.63
C LEU A 147 -4.01 5.89 18.68
N VAL A 148 -4.18 7.17 18.88
CA VAL A 148 -3.55 7.97 19.93
C VAL A 148 -4.65 8.50 20.83
N LEU A 149 -4.52 8.31 22.14
CA LEU A 149 -5.40 8.91 23.13
C LEU A 149 -4.66 10.00 23.86
N PHE A 150 -5.34 11.11 24.09
CA PHE A 150 -4.77 12.21 24.85
C PHE A 150 -5.75 12.80 25.86
N GLY A 151 -5.20 13.30 26.94
CA GLY A 151 -5.86 14.06 27.99
C GLY A 151 -4.80 14.98 28.56
N GLY A 152 -4.52 14.93 29.86
CA GLY A 152 -3.33 15.56 30.45
C GLY A 152 -2.00 14.87 30.09
N TRP A 153 -2.05 13.80 29.35
CA TRP A 153 -0.91 13.06 28.79
C TRP A 153 -1.30 12.53 27.40
N VAL A 154 -0.33 12.09 26.64
CA VAL A 154 -0.55 11.48 25.30
C VAL A 154 0.01 10.05 25.33
N ASP A 155 -0.77 9.12 24.80
CA ASP A 155 -0.43 7.70 24.77
C ASP A 155 -0.72 7.10 23.36
N ASP A 156 0.26 6.38 22.81
CA ASP A 156 0.09 5.62 21.57
C ASP A 156 -0.52 4.25 21.89
N ILE A 157 -1.81 4.13 21.73
CA ILE A 157 -2.55 2.90 22.01
C ILE A 157 -2.26 1.83 20.96
N SER A 158 -2.17 2.23 19.70
CA SER A 158 -1.89 1.34 18.60
C SER A 158 -1.06 2.04 17.52
N PRO A 159 0.06 1.44 17.09
CA PRO A 159 0.74 1.89 15.88
C PRO A 159 -0.16 1.67 14.65
N LEU A 160 0.28 2.16 13.48
CA LEU A 160 -0.45 1.92 12.24
C LEU A 160 -0.61 0.43 11.96
N THR A 161 -1.86 0.00 11.79
CA THR A 161 -2.22 -1.40 11.54
C THR A 161 -3.35 -1.54 10.54
N HIS A 162 -3.35 -2.67 9.81
CA HIS A 162 -4.50 -3.13 9.01
C HIS A 162 -5.47 -4.00 9.83
N ASP A 163 -5.07 -4.43 11.02
CA ASP A 163 -5.96 -5.21 11.91
C ASP A 163 -6.91 -4.27 12.65
N HIS A 164 -7.96 -3.91 11.96
CA HIS A 164 -8.98 -3.00 12.48
C HIS A 164 -9.80 -3.62 13.61
N THR A 165 -9.90 -4.94 13.67
CA THR A 165 -10.61 -5.62 14.75
C THR A 165 -9.83 -5.45 16.05
N PHE A 166 -8.54 -5.74 16.01
CA PHE A 166 -7.64 -5.53 17.15
C PHE A 166 -7.59 -4.07 17.59
N LEU A 167 -7.56 -3.12 16.64
CA LEU A 167 -7.58 -1.69 16.92
C LEU A 167 -8.85 -1.26 17.68
N LEU A 168 -10.01 -1.76 17.27
CA LEU A 168 -11.28 -1.45 17.92
C LEU A 168 -11.38 -2.08 19.31
N ASP A 169 -10.87 -3.27 19.51
CA ASP A 169 -10.83 -3.93 20.83
C ASP A 169 -9.89 -3.15 21.78
N LEU A 170 -8.72 -2.73 21.30
CA LEU A 170 -7.80 -1.89 22.09
C LEU A 170 -8.42 -0.56 22.50
N MET A 171 -9.16 0.08 21.59
CA MET A 171 -9.89 1.32 21.89
C MET A 171 -10.91 1.10 22.99
N ASP A 172 -11.73 0.03 22.88
CA ASP A 172 -12.76 -0.29 23.86
C ASP A 172 -12.16 -0.56 25.24
N ASP A 173 -11.11 -1.37 25.31
CA ASP A 173 -10.41 -1.71 26.55
C ASP A 173 -9.76 -0.47 27.21
N SER A 174 -9.13 0.38 26.38
CA SER A 174 -8.47 1.60 26.88
C SER A 174 -9.48 2.58 27.47
N ILE A 175 -10.60 2.83 26.75
CA ILE A 175 -11.66 3.73 27.23
C ILE A 175 -12.35 3.14 28.47
N GLU A 176 -12.60 1.83 28.52
CA GLU A 176 -13.18 1.20 29.71
C GLU A 176 -12.22 1.29 30.92
N GLY A 177 -10.93 1.13 30.72
CA GLY A 177 -9.89 1.33 31.72
C GLY A 177 -9.94 2.75 32.31
N ILE A 178 -9.97 3.76 31.44
CA ILE A 178 -10.06 5.18 31.83
C ILE A 178 -11.35 5.44 32.65
N ARG A 179 -12.49 4.94 32.18
CA ARG A 179 -13.79 5.10 32.88
C ARG A 179 -13.76 4.49 34.30
N LYS A 180 -13.14 3.30 34.46
CA LYS A 180 -13.00 2.66 35.77
C LYS A 180 -12.13 3.50 36.71
N ASP A 181 -11.05 4.07 36.20
CA ASP A 181 -10.14 4.91 36.98
C ASP A 181 -10.83 6.21 37.43
N VAL A 182 -11.57 6.87 36.53
CA VAL A 182 -12.37 8.06 36.85
C VAL A 182 -13.44 7.74 37.90
N ALA A 183 -14.19 6.66 37.73
CA ALA A 183 -15.19 6.23 38.69
C ALA A 183 -14.59 5.93 40.08
N ASN A 184 -13.38 5.36 40.13
CA ASN A 184 -12.66 5.13 41.37
C ASN A 184 -12.21 6.46 42.03
N ALA A 185 -11.69 7.39 41.25
CA ALA A 185 -11.31 8.72 41.74
C ALA A 185 -12.52 9.46 42.32
N GLN A 186 -13.66 9.46 41.63
CA GLN A 186 -14.92 10.05 42.12
C GLN A 186 -15.41 9.42 43.45
N LYS A 187 -15.34 8.08 43.59
CA LYS A 187 -15.69 7.38 44.83
C LYS A 187 -14.76 7.76 46.00
N LEU A 188 -13.46 7.89 45.75
CA LEU A 188 -12.49 8.30 46.73
C LEU A 188 -12.74 9.76 47.18
N GLN A 189 -13.07 10.64 46.25
CA GLN A 189 -13.46 12.01 46.54
C GLN A 189 -14.71 12.09 47.43
N GLN A 190 -15.75 11.29 47.08
CA GLN A 190 -16.98 11.23 47.90
C GLN A 190 -16.74 10.68 49.31
N LYS A 191 -15.80 9.73 49.46
CA LYS A 191 -15.39 9.20 50.77
C LYS A 191 -14.50 10.13 51.59
N GLY A 192 -14.02 11.21 51.00
CA GLY A 192 -13.14 12.17 51.67
C GLY A 192 -11.71 11.66 51.88
N ASP A 193 -11.32 10.56 51.24
CA ASP A 193 -9.96 10.00 51.37
C ASP A 193 -9.00 10.73 50.42
N ARG A 194 -8.56 11.90 50.87
CA ARG A 194 -7.65 12.77 50.11
C ARG A 194 -6.33 12.11 49.75
N ASN A 195 -5.80 11.26 50.67
CA ASN A 195 -4.51 10.59 50.42
C ASN A 195 -4.58 9.52 49.38
N ALA A 196 -5.68 8.75 49.33
CA ALA A 196 -5.91 7.77 48.29
C ALA A 196 -6.22 8.46 46.94
N LEU A 197 -7.02 9.50 46.95
CA LEU A 197 -7.32 10.30 45.76
C LEU A 197 -6.04 10.92 45.19
N GLN A 198 -5.19 11.52 46.01
CA GLN A 198 -3.92 12.10 45.54
C GLN A 198 -3.02 11.05 44.90
N ARG A 199 -2.90 9.84 45.48
CA ARG A 199 -2.13 8.74 44.88
C ARG A 199 -2.65 8.30 43.52
N VAL A 200 -3.97 8.29 43.32
CA VAL A 200 -4.57 7.98 42.02
C VAL A 200 -4.29 9.09 41.01
N LEU A 201 -4.42 10.37 41.44
CA LEU A 201 -4.13 11.52 40.58
C LEU A 201 -2.62 11.62 40.23
N ASP A 202 -1.73 11.27 41.17
CA ASP A 202 -0.27 11.28 40.95
C ASP A 202 0.19 10.11 40.06
N SER A 203 -0.53 8.97 40.09
CA SER A 203 -0.19 7.80 39.29
C SER A 203 -0.69 7.92 37.86
N LYS A 204 -1.74 8.68 37.62
CA LYS A 204 -2.32 8.96 36.28
C LYS A 204 -2.64 10.47 36.25
N PRO A 205 -1.70 11.27 35.74
CA PRO A 205 -1.88 12.70 35.74
C PRO A 205 -3.06 13.08 34.82
N ILE A 206 -4.12 13.48 35.48
CA ILE A 206 -4.91 14.64 35.14
C ILE A 206 -5.79 14.47 33.92
N TRP A 207 -6.90 13.76 34.07
CA TRP A 207 -8.03 13.81 33.11
C TRP A 207 -8.70 15.20 33.00
N GLN A 208 -8.25 16.18 33.78
CA GLN A 208 -8.77 17.54 33.75
C GLN A 208 -8.04 18.47 32.78
N GLN A 209 -6.97 17.97 32.17
CA GLN A 209 -6.14 18.72 31.22
C GLN A 209 -6.22 18.08 29.84
N THR A 210 -5.88 18.85 28.81
CA THR A 210 -6.01 18.49 27.41
C THR A 210 -4.74 18.90 26.67
N ALA A 211 -3.94 17.93 26.24
CA ALA A 211 -2.67 18.12 25.53
C ALA A 211 -2.87 17.81 24.02
N VAL A 212 -3.58 18.67 23.33
CA VAL A 212 -3.95 18.49 21.91
C VAL A 212 -2.72 18.50 21.03
N TYR A 213 -1.84 19.50 21.20
CA TYR A 213 -0.71 19.71 20.29
C TYR A 213 0.33 18.60 20.39
N GLU A 214 0.57 18.07 21.59
CA GLU A 214 1.41 16.88 21.78
C GLU A 214 0.78 15.64 21.12
N GLY A 215 -0.54 15.49 21.19
CA GLY A 215 -1.27 14.43 20.48
C GLY A 215 -1.08 14.50 18.97
N VAL A 216 -1.14 15.71 18.41
CA VAL A 216 -0.88 15.96 16.99
C VAL A 216 0.55 15.63 16.61
N ALA A 217 1.52 16.06 17.42
CA ALA A 217 2.93 15.78 17.16
C ALA A 217 3.23 14.28 17.21
N LEU A 218 2.71 13.55 18.22
CA LEU A 218 2.88 12.10 18.32
C LEU A 218 2.20 11.35 17.14
N GLY A 219 0.97 11.73 16.80
CA GLY A 219 0.26 11.14 15.65
C GLY A 219 1.00 11.36 14.34
N SER A 220 1.59 12.55 14.15
CA SER A 220 2.42 12.86 12.98
C SER A 220 3.70 12.03 12.92
N ASP A 221 4.36 11.81 14.06
CA ASP A 221 5.56 10.98 14.18
C ASP A 221 5.26 9.49 13.88
N LEU A 222 4.12 8.97 14.34
CA LEU A 222 3.66 7.61 14.01
C LEU A 222 3.43 7.42 12.52
N LEU A 223 2.83 8.41 11.86
CA LEU A 223 2.63 8.39 10.40
C LEU A 223 3.96 8.44 9.64
N LYS A 224 4.94 9.19 10.12
CA LYS A 224 6.28 9.26 9.52
C LYS A 224 7.06 7.96 9.71
N LYS A 225 7.07 7.41 10.92
CA LYS A 225 7.74 6.12 11.22
C LYS A 225 7.19 4.97 10.38
N ALA A 226 5.89 4.95 10.11
CA ALA A 226 5.30 3.92 9.26
C ALA A 226 5.73 4.06 7.80
N GLU A 227 5.87 5.28 7.28
CA GLU A 227 6.40 5.54 5.95
C GLU A 227 7.86 5.07 5.86
N ASP A 228 8.72 5.50 6.80
CA ASP A 228 10.12 5.10 6.83
C ASP A 228 10.30 3.57 6.96
N GLY A 229 9.44 2.90 7.73
CA GLY A 229 9.45 1.44 7.87
C GLY A 229 9.00 0.69 6.61
N ILE A 230 8.21 1.31 5.73
CA ILE A 230 7.80 0.74 4.44
C ILE A 230 8.87 0.99 3.37
N ASP A 231 9.57 2.13 3.44
CA ASP A 231 10.61 2.51 2.48
C ASP A 231 11.94 1.75 2.67
N ASP A 232 12.15 1.12 3.84
CA ASP A 232 13.30 0.23 4.06
C ASP A 232 13.28 -0.92 3.04
N ALA A 233 14.39 -1.08 2.27
CA ALA A 233 14.49 -1.99 1.13
C ALA A 233 14.13 -3.45 1.45
N GLU A 234 14.39 -3.92 2.69
CA GLU A 234 13.99 -5.26 3.15
C GLU A 234 12.49 -5.37 3.47
N ALA A 235 11.86 -4.26 3.87
CA ALA A 235 10.43 -4.17 4.13
C ALA A 235 9.64 -3.97 2.83
N ALA A 236 10.17 -3.22 1.87
CA ALA A 236 9.57 -2.98 0.54
C ALA A 236 9.40 -4.28 -0.27
N GLU A 237 10.28 -5.27 -0.11
CA GLU A 237 10.09 -6.59 -0.71
C GLU A 237 8.95 -7.41 -0.08
N ARG A 238 8.58 -7.11 1.15
CA ARG A 238 7.55 -7.83 1.93
C ARG A 238 6.22 -7.11 2.00
N SER A 239 6.20 -5.78 1.94
CA SER A 239 4.97 -4.99 1.97
C SER A 239 4.61 -4.52 0.56
N SER A 240 3.50 -5.02 0.05
CA SER A 240 2.89 -4.52 -1.19
C SER A 240 2.01 -3.29 -0.94
N PHE A 241 2.20 -2.57 0.18
CA PHE A 241 1.42 -1.42 0.57
C PHE A 241 2.21 -0.12 0.31
N ASN A 242 1.57 0.83 -0.38
CA ASN A 242 2.11 2.16 -0.64
C ASN A 242 1.23 3.22 0.02
N ILE A 243 1.80 4.04 0.89
CA ILE A 243 1.11 5.16 1.53
C ILE A 243 1.00 6.31 0.54
N LYS A 244 -0.23 6.61 0.11
CA LYS A 244 -0.49 7.68 -0.82
C LYS A 244 -0.75 9.02 -0.14
N SER A 245 -1.39 9.00 1.01
CA SER A 245 -1.71 10.18 1.81
C SER A 245 -1.57 9.86 3.29
N LYS A 246 -1.08 10.83 4.05
CA LYS A 246 -0.99 10.79 5.50
C LYS A 246 -1.99 11.76 6.09
N VAL A 247 -2.93 11.23 6.85
CA VAL A 247 -4.05 11.98 7.41
C VAL A 247 -4.07 11.83 8.92
N LEU A 248 -4.22 12.92 9.61
CA LEU A 248 -4.39 12.94 11.05
C LEU A 248 -5.75 13.55 11.38
N ILE A 249 -6.58 12.83 12.14
CA ILE A 249 -7.91 13.26 12.55
C ILE A 249 -7.91 13.48 14.06
N VAL A 250 -8.07 14.73 14.48
CA VAL A 250 -8.16 15.12 15.88
C VAL A 250 -9.61 15.26 16.28
N LEU A 251 -10.02 14.60 17.37
CA LEU A 251 -11.35 14.75 17.98
C LEU A 251 -11.16 15.24 19.40
N THR A 252 -11.62 16.44 19.68
CA THR A 252 -11.56 17.08 21.00
C THR A 252 -12.83 17.89 21.28
N ASP A 253 -13.13 18.14 22.54
CA ASP A 253 -14.21 19.05 22.96
C ASP A 253 -13.69 20.29 23.69
N GLY A 254 -12.37 20.45 23.78
CA GLY A 254 -11.71 21.49 24.56
C GLY A 254 -10.51 22.12 23.88
N ASP A 255 -10.12 23.25 24.47
CA ASP A 255 -8.90 23.96 24.13
C ASP A 255 -7.70 23.25 24.77
N ASP A 256 -6.53 23.38 24.14
CA ASP A 256 -5.28 22.93 24.73
C ASP A 256 -4.95 23.73 26.01
N ASN A 257 -4.63 23.01 27.06
CA ASN A 257 -4.24 23.61 28.34
C ASN A 257 -3.10 22.87 29.05
N ALA A 258 -2.55 21.84 28.42
CA ALA A 258 -1.52 21.00 29.03
C ALA A 258 -0.31 20.74 28.13
N SER A 259 -0.39 21.02 26.83
CA SER A 259 0.75 20.80 25.93
C SER A 259 1.95 21.66 26.33
N SER A 260 3.13 21.08 26.23
CA SER A 260 4.42 21.76 26.42
C SER A 260 4.89 22.44 25.11
N ILE A 261 4.27 22.14 24.00
CA ILE A 261 4.52 22.72 22.68
C ILE A 261 3.37 23.62 22.25
N THR A 262 3.64 24.51 21.32
CA THR A 262 2.62 25.41 20.74
C THR A 262 1.91 24.79 19.55
N ALA A 263 0.77 25.37 19.14
CA ALA A 263 0.05 24.95 17.94
C ALA A 263 0.92 25.11 16.69
N GLU A 264 1.70 26.18 16.60
CA GLU A 264 2.60 26.44 15.49
C GLU A 264 3.69 25.37 15.37
N GLU A 265 4.29 24.95 16.49
CA GLU A 265 5.29 23.86 16.52
C GLU A 265 4.69 22.53 16.08
N ALA A 266 3.47 22.21 16.52
CA ALA A 266 2.77 21.01 16.09
C ALA A 266 2.46 21.02 14.56
N VAL A 267 2.08 22.18 14.02
CA VAL A 267 1.87 22.40 12.58
C VAL A 267 3.17 22.24 11.79
N GLU A 268 4.28 22.77 12.31
CA GLU A 268 5.58 22.66 11.66
C GLU A 268 6.00 21.19 11.52
N VAL A 269 5.86 20.40 12.57
CA VAL A 269 6.11 18.94 12.55
C VAL A 269 5.21 18.23 11.51
N ALA A 270 3.91 18.52 11.51
CA ALA A 270 2.99 17.92 10.57
C ALA A 270 3.30 18.27 9.10
N LYS A 271 3.68 19.54 8.84
CA LYS A 271 4.11 19.99 7.51
C LYS A 271 5.41 19.34 7.05
N GLU A 272 6.39 19.22 7.93
CA GLU A 272 7.67 18.55 7.63
C GLU A 272 7.44 17.10 7.22
N PHE A 273 6.50 16.42 7.88
CA PHE A 273 6.16 15.03 7.58
C PHE A 273 5.10 14.86 6.46
N GLY A 274 4.58 15.97 5.91
CA GLY A 274 3.56 15.96 4.86
C GLY A 274 2.22 15.39 5.33
N VAL A 275 1.86 15.62 6.59
CA VAL A 275 0.62 15.16 7.21
C VAL A 275 -0.46 16.22 7.08
N LYS A 276 -1.66 15.84 6.60
CA LYS A 276 -2.84 16.71 6.60
C LYS A 276 -3.61 16.51 7.89
N ILE A 277 -3.94 17.60 8.58
CA ILE A 277 -4.66 17.58 9.85
C ILE A 277 -6.12 17.96 9.62
N TYR A 278 -7.03 17.08 10.03
CA TYR A 278 -8.46 17.36 10.15
C TYR A 278 -8.81 17.48 11.61
N THR A 279 -9.35 18.63 12.02
CA THR A 279 -9.74 18.87 13.41
C THR A 279 -11.23 18.90 13.54
N ILE A 280 -11.78 18.20 14.51
CA ILE A 280 -13.19 18.07 14.77
C ILE A 280 -13.48 18.48 16.21
N ALA A 281 -14.08 19.65 16.40
CA ALA A 281 -14.53 20.11 17.70
C ALA A 281 -15.91 19.47 18.03
N VAL A 282 -15.93 18.63 19.06
CA VAL A 282 -17.14 17.89 19.49
C VAL A 282 -17.81 18.70 20.61
N HIS A 283 -18.90 19.38 20.28
CA HIS A 283 -19.69 20.13 21.24
C HIS A 283 -21.06 19.44 21.42
N GLY A 284 -21.53 19.32 22.67
CA GLY A 284 -22.90 18.84 22.94
C GLY A 284 -23.94 19.92 22.65
N ASP A 285 -25.18 19.49 22.36
CA ASP A 285 -26.31 20.39 22.35
C ASP A 285 -26.53 20.94 23.77
N GLU A 286 -26.00 22.11 24.06
CA GLU A 286 -26.44 22.84 25.22
C GLU A 286 -27.93 23.16 24.98
N VAL A 287 -28.82 22.47 25.72
CA VAL A 287 -30.23 22.84 25.81
C VAL A 287 -30.25 24.29 26.29
N ARG A 288 -30.39 25.23 25.36
CA ARG A 288 -30.66 26.63 25.66
C ARG A 288 -31.91 26.68 26.48
N SER A 289 -31.77 26.67 27.81
CA SER A 289 -32.83 27.12 28.69
C SER A 289 -32.97 28.63 28.44
N ASP A 290 -34.07 29.00 27.76
CA ASP A 290 -34.31 30.29 27.11
C ASP A 290 -34.16 31.55 27.97
N LEU A 291 -33.89 31.43 29.25
CA LEU A 291 -33.72 32.56 30.15
C LEU A 291 -32.26 32.83 30.57
N ALA A 292 -31.39 31.81 30.60
CA ALA A 292 -29.98 31.98 30.92
C ALA A 292 -29.13 32.41 29.69
N GLY A 293 -29.60 32.10 28.48
CA GLY A 293 -28.95 32.46 27.21
C GLY A 293 -28.97 33.96 26.90
N LEU A 294 -29.92 34.70 27.42
CA LEU A 294 -30.02 36.16 27.24
C LEU A 294 -28.97 36.95 28.03
N PHE A 295 -28.43 36.39 29.13
CA PHE A 295 -27.41 37.01 29.97
C PHE A 295 -25.98 36.51 29.70
N ARG A 296 -25.78 35.47 28.89
CA ARG A 296 -24.48 34.89 28.53
C ARG A 296 -24.09 35.04 27.07
N ALA A 297 -24.74 35.92 26.33
CA ALA A 297 -24.40 36.21 24.93
C ALA A 297 -23.04 36.91 24.76
N GLY A 298 -21.99 36.43 25.39
CA GLY A 298 -20.70 37.02 25.33
C GLY A 298 -19.51 36.21 25.90
N SER A 299 -19.72 34.96 26.34
CA SER A 299 -18.62 34.30 27.09
C SER A 299 -18.42 32.81 26.89
N ASN A 300 -19.01 32.19 25.87
CA ASN A 300 -18.81 30.74 25.62
C ASN A 300 -18.58 30.39 24.13
N ASP A 301 -17.98 31.27 23.34
CA ASP A 301 -17.23 30.79 22.18
C ASP A 301 -15.89 30.26 22.73
N LYS A 302 -15.79 28.93 22.84
CA LYS A 302 -14.50 28.29 23.04
C LYS A 302 -13.58 28.75 21.92
N ASP A 303 -12.36 29.06 22.27
CA ASP A 303 -11.36 29.52 21.30
C ASP A 303 -10.85 28.32 20.47
N ASP A 304 -11.60 28.00 19.42
CA ASP A 304 -11.20 26.92 18.48
C ASP A 304 -10.10 27.38 17.48
N SER A 305 -9.54 28.60 17.66
CA SER A 305 -8.61 29.20 16.69
C SER A 305 -7.36 28.35 16.45
N GLY A 306 -6.85 27.68 17.48
CA GLY A 306 -5.72 26.77 17.35
C GLY A 306 -6.04 25.54 16.50
N LEU A 307 -7.24 24.98 16.66
CA LEU A 307 -7.70 23.83 15.88
C LEU A 307 -7.92 24.21 14.40
N GLU A 308 -8.52 25.38 14.16
CA GLU A 308 -8.77 25.90 12.83
C GLU A 308 -7.43 26.18 12.11
N MET A 309 -6.49 26.84 12.77
CA MET A 309 -5.17 27.12 12.23
C MET A 309 -4.41 25.82 11.86
N MET A 310 -4.40 24.81 12.74
CA MET A 310 -3.72 23.54 12.46
C MET A 310 -4.28 22.86 11.23
N ALA A 311 -5.59 22.87 11.06
CA ALA A 311 -6.24 22.25 9.91
C ALA A 311 -5.92 23.03 8.61
N GLU A 312 -6.13 24.34 8.59
CA GLU A 312 -5.95 25.18 7.39
C GLU A 312 -4.50 25.18 6.91
N GLU A 313 -3.54 25.30 7.83
CA GLU A 313 -2.12 25.41 7.48
C GLU A 313 -1.52 24.11 6.96
N THR A 314 -2.11 22.96 7.29
CA THR A 314 -1.68 21.64 6.80
C THR A 314 -2.45 21.14 5.57
N GLY A 315 -3.41 21.95 5.09
CA GLY A 315 -4.24 21.64 3.92
C GLY A 315 -5.41 20.69 4.22
N GLY A 316 -5.75 20.48 5.48
CA GLY A 316 -6.96 19.81 5.93
C GLY A 316 -8.13 20.78 6.13
N ARG A 317 -9.06 20.42 7.03
CA ARG A 317 -10.25 21.25 7.34
C ARG A 317 -10.63 21.14 8.81
N PHE A 318 -11.14 22.25 9.34
CA PHE A 318 -11.74 22.32 10.66
C PHE A 318 -13.25 22.08 10.57
N TYR A 319 -13.81 21.33 11.51
CA TYR A 319 -15.22 21.03 11.59
C TYR A 319 -15.75 21.20 13.02
N LYS A 320 -16.99 21.69 13.14
CA LYS A 320 -17.74 21.72 14.41
C LYS A 320 -18.85 20.67 14.34
N ALA A 321 -18.82 19.72 15.25
CA ALA A 321 -19.81 18.67 15.36
C ALA A 321 -20.61 18.82 16.64
N ASN A 322 -21.82 19.36 16.53
CA ASN A 322 -22.72 19.61 17.67
C ASN A 322 -23.66 18.43 17.95
N ASN A 323 -23.79 17.51 16.99
CA ASN A 323 -24.63 16.34 17.11
C ASN A 323 -24.06 15.15 16.33
N PRO A 324 -24.56 13.93 16.60
CA PRO A 324 -24.08 12.70 15.97
C PRO A 324 -24.18 12.67 14.46
N GLU A 325 -25.25 13.25 13.91
CA GLU A 325 -25.49 13.27 12.47
C GLU A 325 -24.48 14.19 11.75
N THR A 326 -24.12 15.31 12.38
CA THR A 326 -23.10 16.22 11.87
C THR A 326 -21.75 15.57 11.91
N LEU A 327 -21.38 14.89 13.00
CA LEU A 327 -20.11 14.19 13.11
C LEU A 327 -20.00 13.03 12.08
N GLY A 328 -21.09 12.31 11.85
CA GLY A 328 -21.14 11.28 10.79
C GLY A 328 -20.93 11.88 9.40
N ARG A 329 -21.53 13.03 9.08
CA ARG A 329 -21.32 13.74 7.81
C ARG A 329 -19.88 14.23 7.66
N VAL A 330 -19.29 14.77 8.73
CA VAL A 330 -17.87 15.21 8.71
C VAL A 330 -16.94 14.06 8.37
N LEU A 331 -17.13 12.89 8.98
CA LEU A 331 -16.33 11.70 8.66
C LEU A 331 -16.55 11.23 7.23
N SER A 332 -17.79 11.33 6.71
CA SER A 332 -18.08 11.03 5.30
C SER A 332 -17.41 12.04 4.34
N ASP A 333 -17.37 13.32 4.70
CA ASP A 333 -16.68 14.35 3.90
C ASP A 333 -15.17 14.10 3.85
N ILE A 334 -14.55 13.76 5.00
CA ILE A 334 -13.14 13.40 5.07
C ILE A 334 -12.86 12.14 4.22
N ASP A 335 -13.76 11.16 4.29
CA ASP A 335 -13.69 9.95 3.49
C ASP A 335 -13.68 10.28 1.98
N ALA A 336 -14.59 11.13 1.55
CA ALA A 336 -14.69 11.53 0.15
C ALA A 336 -13.47 12.34 -0.35
N LEU A 337 -12.87 13.15 0.54
CA LEU A 337 -11.71 13.99 0.20
C LEU A 337 -10.41 13.17 0.07
N GLU A 338 -10.22 12.20 0.94
CA GLU A 338 -8.97 11.43 1.04
C GLU A 338 -9.08 10.05 0.39
N ARG A 339 -10.27 9.66 -0.07
CA ARG A 339 -10.44 8.37 -0.77
C ARG A 339 -9.67 8.37 -2.07
N THR A 340 -8.78 7.43 -2.18
CA THR A 340 -8.01 7.21 -3.38
C THR A 340 -8.68 6.18 -4.27
N ASN A 341 -8.85 6.48 -5.55
CA ASN A 341 -9.25 5.48 -6.53
C ASN A 341 -8.13 4.43 -6.67
N PHE A 342 -8.40 3.22 -6.23
CA PHE A 342 -7.45 2.12 -6.35
C PHE A 342 -7.16 1.81 -7.82
N SER A 343 -5.95 2.09 -8.27
CA SER A 343 -5.45 1.56 -9.53
C SER A 343 -4.74 0.24 -9.23
N ARG A 344 -5.38 -0.86 -9.61
CA ARG A 344 -4.78 -2.19 -9.55
C ARG A 344 -3.77 -2.29 -10.70
N GLU A 345 -2.51 -2.00 -10.45
CA GLU A 345 -1.45 -2.29 -11.40
C GLU A 345 -1.12 -3.78 -11.36
N VAL A 346 -1.55 -4.48 -12.39
CA VAL A 346 -1.13 -5.87 -12.62
C VAL A 346 0.20 -5.80 -13.35
N THR A 347 1.30 -5.87 -12.62
CA THR A 347 2.64 -6.02 -13.21
C THR A 347 2.86 -7.47 -13.55
N MET A 348 3.04 -7.77 -14.85
CA MET A 348 3.42 -9.09 -15.32
C MET A 348 4.95 -9.20 -15.32
N ASP A 349 5.50 -9.98 -14.42
CA ASP A 349 6.92 -10.35 -14.46
C ASP A 349 7.15 -11.45 -15.51
N TYR A 350 8.08 -11.17 -16.42
CA TYR A 350 8.44 -12.07 -17.50
C TYR A 350 9.78 -12.76 -17.23
N ALA A 351 9.75 -14.03 -16.86
CA ALA A 351 10.98 -14.80 -16.72
C ALA A 351 11.60 -15.12 -18.10
N PRO A 352 12.91 -14.88 -18.31
CA PRO A 352 13.57 -15.17 -19.58
C PRO A 352 13.71 -16.69 -19.80
N TRP A 353 13.15 -17.21 -20.88
CA TRP A 353 13.15 -18.65 -21.21
C TRP A 353 13.95 -18.97 -22.47
N HIS A 354 15.05 -18.23 -22.72
CA HIS A 354 15.90 -18.39 -23.90
C HIS A 354 17.01 -19.47 -23.74
N VAL A 355 17.41 -19.78 -22.50
CA VAL A 355 18.53 -20.70 -22.20
C VAL A 355 18.36 -22.10 -22.79
N PRO A 356 17.22 -22.81 -22.66
CA PRO A 356 17.05 -24.14 -23.22
C PRO A 356 17.15 -24.14 -24.75
N TRP A 357 16.70 -23.09 -25.43
CA TRP A 357 16.79 -22.95 -26.87
C TRP A 357 18.23 -22.72 -27.33
N LEU A 358 19.03 -21.94 -26.61
CA LEU A 358 20.46 -21.75 -26.84
C LEU A 358 21.24 -23.05 -26.67
N LEU A 359 20.97 -23.81 -25.61
CA LEU A 359 21.62 -25.10 -25.38
C LEU A 359 21.27 -26.10 -26.49
N GLY A 360 20.01 -26.16 -26.90
CA GLY A 360 19.57 -27.00 -28.03
C GLY A 360 20.26 -26.62 -29.34
N ALA A 361 20.41 -25.31 -29.61
CA ALA A 361 21.11 -24.82 -30.80
C ALA A 361 22.59 -25.22 -30.76
N LEU A 362 23.26 -25.04 -29.64
CA LEU A 362 24.71 -25.36 -29.48
C LEU A 362 24.96 -26.86 -29.60
N LEU A 363 24.13 -27.70 -28.97
CA LEU A 363 24.23 -29.17 -29.08
C LEU A 363 24.00 -29.65 -30.52
N SER A 364 22.96 -29.11 -31.17
CA SER A 364 22.67 -29.45 -32.58
C SER A 364 23.83 -29.02 -33.49
N PHE A 365 24.40 -27.85 -33.30
CA PHE A 365 25.54 -27.34 -34.06
C PHE A 365 26.78 -28.22 -33.87
N ALA A 366 27.13 -28.54 -32.61
CA ALA A 366 28.27 -29.43 -32.30
C ALA A 366 28.06 -30.81 -32.93
N LEU A 367 26.87 -31.39 -32.85
CA LEU A 367 26.57 -32.68 -33.48
C LEU A 367 26.72 -32.62 -35.01
N GLY A 368 26.22 -31.55 -35.64
CA GLY A 368 26.37 -31.31 -37.05
C GLY A 368 27.83 -31.26 -37.50
N LEU A 369 28.69 -30.54 -36.74
CA LEU A 369 30.15 -30.47 -36.98
C LEU A 369 30.83 -31.82 -36.79
N ILE A 370 30.55 -32.53 -35.70
CA ILE A 370 31.13 -33.84 -35.44
C ILE A 370 30.79 -34.81 -36.59
N LEU A 371 29.53 -34.87 -36.98
CA LEU A 371 29.08 -35.75 -38.07
C LEU A 371 29.71 -35.37 -39.42
N SER A 372 29.87 -34.07 -39.72
CA SER A 372 30.50 -33.62 -40.95
C SER A 372 31.98 -33.95 -41.03
N HIS A 373 32.70 -33.85 -39.90
CA HIS A 373 34.16 -34.11 -39.87
C HIS A 373 34.51 -35.57 -39.60
N THR A 374 33.63 -36.38 -39.08
CA THR A 374 33.87 -37.80 -38.80
C THR A 374 33.26 -38.71 -39.88
N TYR A 375 31.93 -38.97 -39.74
CA TYR A 375 31.23 -39.96 -40.52
C TYR A 375 31.02 -39.53 -42.00
N TYR A 376 30.74 -38.25 -42.22
CA TYR A 376 30.47 -37.70 -43.57
C TYR A 376 31.67 -36.96 -44.17
N ARG A 377 32.86 -37.16 -43.66
CA ARG A 377 34.08 -36.54 -44.20
C ARG A 377 34.26 -36.97 -45.63
N VAL A 378 34.09 -36.06 -46.60
CA VAL A 378 34.44 -36.24 -48.01
C VAL A 378 35.89 -35.77 -48.11
N LEU A 379 36.81 -36.71 -48.41
CA LEU A 379 38.18 -36.35 -48.77
C LEU A 379 38.16 -35.67 -50.14
N PRO A 380 38.88 -34.57 -50.35
CA PRO A 380 38.96 -33.87 -51.64
C PRO A 380 39.50 -34.71 -52.77
#